data_5b093372d14692501b1dc3262082eff5
#
_entry.id   5b093372d14692501b1dc3262082eff5
#
_cell.length_a   1.000
_cell.length_b   1.000
_cell.length_c   1.000
_cell.angle_alpha   90.00
_cell.angle_beta   90.00
_cell.angle_gamma   90.00
#
_symmetry.space_group_name_H-M   'P 1'
#
loop_
_entity.id
_entity.type
_entity.pdbx_description
1 polymer ?
#
loop_
_entity_poly.entity_id
_entity_poly.type
_entity_poly.pdbx_seq_one_letter_code
_entity_poly.pdbx_strand_id
1 'polypeptide(L)'
;MPVTGDRRANRGRAAAKANRRALVAAALEVFAEGGIDAPLSAVAKKAGVGQGSLYRHFPDRVSLALAAFEDNVTEIEALAAEMSCTLDDLLEAITRQTIDSVAFVDIVTASVADPRLDAVVERVKVVLAIALARAHKAATVRKSLTANDLMLVVGMVASLVAKTPAAQRRQTADEAWALLRRAM
;
A
#
# COMPACT_ATOMS: atom_id res chain seq x y z
N MET A 1 -24.96 36.09 18.03
CA MET A 1 -25.39 34.70 18.15
C MET A 1 -24.33 33.80 17.54
N PRO A 2 -23.51 33.03 18.26
CA PRO A 2 -22.46 32.22 17.68
C PRO A 2 -22.95 30.84 17.27
N VAL A 3 -22.63 30.52 16.08
CA VAL A 3 -22.52 29.31 15.23
C VAL A 3 -22.33 28.00 16.02
N THR A 4 -23.43 27.37 16.44
CA THR A 4 -23.41 26.01 17.04
C THR A 4 -23.32 24.89 15.97
N GLY A 5 -23.51 25.20 14.70
CA GLY A 5 -23.48 24.23 13.57
C GLY A 5 -22.08 23.67 13.24
N ASP A 6 -21.04 24.47 13.39
CA ASP A 6 -19.67 24.11 12.95
C ASP A 6 -18.99 23.06 13.85
N ARG A 7 -19.21 23.11 15.16
CA ARG A 7 -18.66 22.13 16.12
C ARG A 7 -19.26 20.73 15.97
N ARG A 8 -20.50 20.59 15.55
CA ARG A 8 -21.18 19.30 15.36
C ARG A 8 -20.74 18.65 14.04
N ALA A 9 -20.62 19.44 12.98
CA ALA A 9 -20.11 19.02 11.69
C ALA A 9 -18.63 18.61 11.76
N ASN A 10 -17.82 19.31 12.54
CA ASN A 10 -16.41 19.01 12.73
C ASN A 10 -16.18 17.72 13.54
N ARG A 11 -17.00 17.49 14.59
CA ARG A 11 -17.01 16.22 15.35
C ARG A 11 -17.43 15.04 14.47
N GLY A 12 -18.42 15.21 13.59
CA GLY A 12 -18.87 14.18 12.65
C GLY A 12 -17.76 13.77 11.65
N ARG A 13 -17.04 14.75 11.10
CA ARG A 13 -15.92 14.52 10.19
C ARG A 13 -14.74 13.85 10.89
N ALA A 14 -14.39 14.26 12.10
CA ALA A 14 -13.34 13.64 12.89
C ALA A 14 -13.67 12.18 13.24
N ALA A 15 -14.91 11.90 13.64
CA ALA A 15 -15.37 10.54 13.90
C ALA A 15 -15.36 9.67 12.62
N ALA A 16 -15.77 10.21 11.48
CA ALA A 16 -15.71 9.50 10.20
C ALA A 16 -14.28 9.15 9.81
N LYS A 17 -13.32 10.07 9.98
CA LYS A 17 -11.90 9.82 9.73
C LYS A 17 -11.33 8.76 10.68
N ALA A 18 -11.70 8.80 11.96
CA ALA A 18 -11.29 7.80 12.94
C ALA A 18 -11.86 6.41 12.59
N ASN A 19 -13.14 6.32 12.23
CA ASN A 19 -13.78 5.08 11.81
C ASN A 19 -13.10 4.50 10.54
N ARG A 20 -12.79 5.36 9.56
CA ARG A 20 -12.09 4.92 8.32
C ARG A 20 -10.74 4.27 8.64
N ARG A 21 -9.93 4.90 9.50
CA ARG A 21 -8.64 4.34 9.94
C ARG A 21 -8.80 3.03 10.71
N ALA A 22 -9.74 2.97 11.65
CA ALA A 22 -10.02 1.76 12.42
C ALA A 22 -10.45 0.60 11.51
N LEU A 23 -11.26 0.87 10.48
CA LEU A 23 -11.68 -0.15 9.51
C LEU A 23 -10.51 -0.66 8.66
N VAL A 24 -9.61 0.20 8.21
CA VAL A 24 -8.41 -0.22 7.44
C VAL A 24 -7.49 -1.06 8.32
N ALA A 25 -7.20 -0.63 9.55
CA ALA A 25 -6.36 -1.39 10.47
C ALA A 25 -6.96 -2.77 10.80
N ALA A 26 -8.27 -2.81 11.10
CA ALA A 26 -8.98 -4.07 11.37
C ALA A 26 -9.00 -5.01 10.15
N ALA A 27 -9.06 -4.45 8.93
CA ALA A 27 -9.03 -5.24 7.71
C ALA A 27 -7.69 -5.94 7.48
N LEU A 28 -6.57 -5.25 7.74
CA LEU A 28 -5.24 -5.85 7.70
C LEU A 28 -5.16 -7.10 8.58
N GLU A 29 -5.63 -6.99 9.83
CA GLU A 29 -5.60 -8.11 10.77
C GLU A 29 -6.57 -9.23 10.37
N VAL A 30 -7.82 -8.90 10.03
CA VAL A 30 -8.85 -9.89 9.66
C VAL A 30 -8.45 -10.66 8.42
N PHE A 31 -7.90 -10.00 7.42
CA PHE A 31 -7.47 -10.64 6.17
C PHE A 31 -6.14 -11.40 6.33
N ALA A 32 -5.26 -10.96 7.24
CA ALA A 32 -4.05 -11.71 7.57
C ALA A 32 -4.37 -13.06 8.23
N GLU A 33 -5.41 -13.10 9.08
CA GLU A 33 -5.84 -14.31 9.80
C GLU A 33 -6.76 -15.21 8.96
N GLY A 34 -7.75 -14.62 8.28
CA GLY A 34 -8.84 -15.31 7.60
C GLY A 34 -8.74 -15.35 6.06
N GLY A 35 -7.67 -14.78 5.49
CA GLY A 35 -7.51 -14.65 4.04
C GLY A 35 -8.41 -13.58 3.44
N ILE A 36 -8.26 -13.40 2.12
CA ILE A 36 -9.00 -12.37 1.36
C ILE A 36 -10.51 -12.59 1.36
N ASP A 37 -10.97 -13.81 1.60
CA ASP A 37 -12.39 -14.15 1.62
C ASP A 37 -13.07 -13.92 2.97
N ALA A 38 -12.33 -13.52 4.00
CA ALA A 38 -12.90 -13.19 5.30
C ALA A 38 -14.01 -12.12 5.16
N PRO A 39 -15.16 -12.28 5.86
CA PRO A 39 -16.31 -11.41 5.65
C PRO A 39 -16.04 -9.98 6.14
N LEU A 40 -16.48 -8.97 5.37
CA LEU A 40 -16.37 -7.56 5.77
C LEU A 40 -17.09 -7.26 7.10
N SER A 41 -18.08 -8.05 7.48
CA SER A 41 -18.73 -7.97 8.80
C SER A 41 -17.76 -8.28 9.96
N ALA A 42 -16.78 -9.16 9.76
CA ALA A 42 -15.73 -9.40 10.75
C ALA A 42 -14.82 -8.17 10.91
N VAL A 43 -14.51 -7.48 9.81
CA VAL A 43 -13.78 -6.21 9.84
C VAL A 43 -14.54 -5.15 10.64
N ALA A 44 -15.84 -4.97 10.36
CA ALA A 44 -16.67 -4.01 11.09
C ALA A 44 -16.69 -4.32 12.60
N LYS A 45 -16.88 -5.61 12.95
CA LYS A 45 -16.87 -6.08 14.34
C LYS A 45 -15.54 -5.81 15.04
N LYS A 46 -14.42 -6.13 14.38
CA LYS A 46 -13.06 -5.92 14.93
C LYS A 46 -12.75 -4.44 15.11
N ALA A 47 -13.17 -3.58 14.16
CA ALA A 47 -13.02 -2.14 14.24
C ALA A 47 -13.93 -1.45 15.27
N GLY A 48 -14.91 -2.16 15.83
CA GLY A 48 -15.93 -1.55 16.69
C GLY A 48 -16.86 -0.57 15.95
N VAL A 49 -17.01 -0.75 14.62
CA VAL A 49 -17.78 0.15 13.74
C VAL A 49 -19.00 -0.60 13.21
N GLY A 50 -20.16 0.07 13.18
CA GLY A 50 -21.38 -0.54 12.64
C GLY A 50 -21.25 -0.88 11.16
N GLN A 51 -21.85 -2.01 10.72
CA GLN A 51 -21.78 -2.48 9.32
C GLN A 51 -22.24 -1.43 8.31
N GLY A 52 -23.34 -0.70 8.61
CA GLY A 52 -23.81 0.38 7.74
C GLY A 52 -22.81 1.55 7.61
N SER A 53 -21.95 1.75 8.60
CA SER A 53 -20.84 2.71 8.50
C SER A 53 -19.69 2.15 7.66
N LEU A 54 -19.36 0.86 7.80
CA LEU A 54 -18.37 0.21 6.96
C LEU A 54 -18.74 0.36 5.48
N TYR A 55 -19.92 -0.07 5.08
CA TYR A 55 -20.35 -0.01 3.66
C TYR A 55 -20.48 1.41 3.10
N ARG A 56 -20.70 2.42 3.94
CA ARG A 56 -20.63 3.83 3.52
C ARG A 56 -19.21 4.30 3.24
N HIS A 57 -18.21 3.79 3.97
CA HIS A 57 -16.81 4.10 3.75
C HIS A 57 -16.18 3.23 2.65
N PHE A 58 -16.54 1.96 2.63
CA PHE A 58 -15.93 0.93 1.80
C PHE A 58 -17.02 0.00 1.25
N PRO A 59 -17.56 0.29 0.05
CA PRO A 59 -18.62 -0.51 -0.55
C PRO A 59 -18.17 -1.93 -0.91
N ASP A 60 -16.87 -2.13 -1.12
CA ASP A 60 -16.27 -3.41 -1.49
C ASP A 60 -14.86 -3.59 -0.91
N ARG A 61 -14.28 -4.76 -1.11
CA ARG A 61 -12.92 -5.11 -0.63
C ARG A 61 -11.84 -4.29 -1.31
N VAL A 62 -12.02 -3.97 -2.60
CA VAL A 62 -11.07 -3.18 -3.38
C VAL A 62 -10.96 -1.77 -2.82
N SER A 63 -12.09 -1.14 -2.47
CA SER A 63 -12.07 0.20 -1.86
C SER A 63 -11.36 0.21 -0.50
N LEU A 64 -11.44 -0.88 0.26
CA LEU A 64 -10.74 -1.04 1.52
C LEU A 64 -9.23 -1.24 1.32
N ALA A 65 -8.85 -2.07 0.34
CA ALA A 65 -7.46 -2.27 -0.04
C ALA A 65 -6.82 -0.97 -0.57
N LEU A 66 -7.50 -0.27 -1.46
CA LEU A 66 -7.05 1.03 -1.97
C LEU A 66 -6.79 2.04 -0.86
N ALA A 67 -7.65 2.08 0.17
CA ALA A 67 -7.45 2.97 1.30
C ALA A 67 -6.18 2.66 2.10
N ALA A 68 -5.82 1.39 2.25
CA ALA A 68 -4.56 1.00 2.87
C ALA A 68 -3.36 1.36 1.99
N PHE A 69 -3.46 1.13 0.68
CA PHE A 69 -2.40 1.52 -0.27
C PHE A 69 -2.21 3.04 -0.38
N GLU A 70 -3.28 3.83 -0.28
CA GLU A 70 -3.18 5.30 -0.26
C GLU A 70 -2.32 5.80 0.90
N ASP A 71 -2.52 5.24 2.11
CA ASP A 71 -1.70 5.57 3.27
C ASP A 71 -0.23 5.14 3.04
N ASN A 72 0.00 3.93 2.53
CA ASN A 72 1.33 3.41 2.20
C ASN A 72 2.05 4.26 1.14
N VAL A 73 1.35 4.63 0.06
CA VAL A 73 1.93 5.47 -1.01
C VAL A 73 2.27 6.85 -0.50
N THR A 74 1.45 7.43 0.38
CA THR A 74 1.74 8.72 1.01
C THR A 74 3.03 8.67 1.84
N GLU A 75 3.28 7.57 2.56
CA GLU A 75 4.54 7.38 3.30
C GLU A 75 5.75 7.25 2.36
N ILE A 76 5.59 6.51 1.25
CA ILE A 76 6.64 6.36 0.24
C ILE A 76 6.93 7.70 -0.45
N GLU A 77 5.91 8.50 -0.76
CA GLU A 77 6.06 9.84 -1.31
C GLU A 77 6.84 10.77 -0.36
N ALA A 78 6.52 10.72 0.93
CA ALA A 78 7.22 11.49 1.95
C ALA A 78 8.69 11.07 2.05
N LEU A 79 8.98 9.76 2.06
CA LEU A 79 10.33 9.24 2.06
C LEU A 79 11.12 9.66 0.81
N ALA A 80 10.52 9.55 -0.36
CA ALA A 80 11.15 9.94 -1.63
C ALA A 80 11.40 11.47 -1.73
N ALA A 81 10.67 12.29 -0.99
CA ALA A 81 10.91 13.72 -0.91
C ALA A 81 12.20 14.07 -0.15
N GLU A 82 12.69 13.19 0.70
CA GLU A 82 13.95 13.37 1.40
C GLU A 82 15.12 13.29 0.42
N MET A 83 16.01 14.28 0.45
CA MET A 83 17.16 14.34 -0.48
C MET A 83 18.17 13.20 -0.26
N SER A 84 18.23 12.65 0.94
CA SER A 84 19.10 11.54 1.32
C SER A 84 18.53 10.16 0.92
N CYS A 85 17.24 10.07 0.59
CA CYS A 85 16.60 8.82 0.22
C CYS A 85 17.19 8.27 -1.10
N THR A 86 17.76 7.09 -1.01
CA THR A 86 18.28 6.34 -2.16
C THR A 86 17.17 5.48 -2.81
N LEU A 87 17.46 4.95 -4.00
CA LEU A 87 16.56 3.98 -4.63
C LEU A 87 16.42 2.71 -3.77
N ASP A 88 17.51 2.27 -3.13
CA ASP A 88 17.50 1.10 -2.26
C ASP A 88 16.62 1.31 -1.01
N ASP A 89 16.69 2.48 -0.38
CA ASP A 89 15.83 2.84 0.76
C ASP A 89 14.35 2.79 0.39
N LEU A 90 14.03 3.29 -0.82
CA LEU A 90 12.67 3.29 -1.32
C LEU A 90 12.15 1.88 -1.61
N LEU A 91 12.96 1.05 -2.28
CA LEU A 91 12.62 -0.35 -2.58
C LEU A 91 12.47 -1.17 -1.29
N GLU A 92 13.29 -0.91 -0.28
CA GLU A 92 13.17 -1.50 1.05
C GLU A 92 11.85 -1.11 1.74
N ALA A 93 11.49 0.18 1.71
CA ALA A 93 10.23 0.66 2.26
C ALA A 93 9.01 0.03 1.57
N ILE A 94 9.01 -0.04 0.23
CA ILE A 94 7.97 -0.71 -0.55
C ILE A 94 7.87 -2.19 -0.17
N THR A 95 9.01 -2.87 -0.05
CA THR A 95 9.05 -4.30 0.31
C THR A 95 8.46 -4.55 1.69
N ARG A 96 8.83 -3.74 2.68
CA ARG A 96 8.29 -3.83 4.04
C ARG A 96 6.78 -3.64 4.04
N GLN A 97 6.28 -2.57 3.39
CA GLN A 97 4.84 -2.32 3.29
C GLN A 97 4.10 -3.45 2.55
N THR A 98 4.73 -4.05 1.53
CA THR A 98 4.19 -5.22 0.83
C THR A 98 4.04 -6.42 1.76
N ILE A 99 5.05 -6.71 2.59
CA ILE A 99 5.01 -7.80 3.58
C ILE A 99 3.92 -7.56 4.61
N ASP A 100 3.80 -6.34 5.13
CA ASP A 100 2.81 -5.94 6.14
C ASP A 100 1.38 -5.94 5.59
N SER A 101 1.21 -5.78 4.27
CA SER A 101 -0.09 -5.64 3.60
C SER A 101 -0.38 -6.76 2.59
N VAL A 102 0.21 -7.94 2.73
CA VAL A 102 0.10 -9.05 1.76
C VAL A 102 -1.35 -9.38 1.39
N ALA A 103 -2.25 -9.40 2.37
CA ALA A 103 -3.67 -9.68 2.09
C ALA A 103 -4.30 -8.67 1.11
N PHE A 104 -3.83 -7.41 1.12
CA PHE A 104 -4.28 -6.42 0.17
C PHE A 104 -3.58 -6.55 -1.19
N VAL A 105 -2.34 -7.01 -1.22
CA VAL A 105 -1.64 -7.35 -2.49
C VAL A 105 -2.44 -8.39 -3.26
N ASP A 106 -2.95 -9.42 -2.59
CA ASP A 106 -3.80 -10.46 -3.23
C ASP A 106 -5.10 -9.85 -3.80
N ILE A 107 -5.77 -8.94 -3.07
CA ILE A 107 -6.97 -8.25 -3.57
C ILE A 107 -6.64 -7.44 -4.83
N VAL A 108 -5.56 -6.68 -4.80
CA VAL A 108 -5.14 -5.83 -5.92
C VAL A 108 -4.74 -6.66 -7.14
N THR A 109 -3.96 -7.72 -6.94
CA THR A 109 -3.54 -8.60 -8.05
C THR A 109 -4.70 -9.36 -8.67
N ALA A 110 -5.72 -9.72 -7.88
CA ALA A 110 -6.96 -10.30 -8.39
C ALA A 110 -7.87 -9.28 -9.11
N SER A 111 -7.64 -7.98 -8.92
CA SER A 111 -8.48 -6.88 -9.41
C SER A 111 -7.76 -5.98 -10.43
N VAL A 112 -6.74 -6.48 -11.12
CA VAL A 112 -5.87 -5.70 -12.05
C VAL A 112 -6.65 -4.90 -13.10
N ALA A 113 -7.85 -5.34 -13.49
CA ALA A 113 -8.70 -4.60 -14.42
C ALA A 113 -9.55 -3.49 -13.77
N ASP A 114 -9.42 -3.25 -12.47
CA ASP A 114 -10.18 -2.19 -11.78
C ASP A 114 -9.50 -0.82 -12.00
N PRO A 115 -10.13 0.13 -12.71
CA PRO A 115 -9.50 1.41 -13.04
C PRO A 115 -9.18 2.28 -11.83
N ARG A 116 -9.74 1.97 -10.65
CA ARG A 116 -9.40 2.67 -9.40
C ARG A 116 -7.96 2.43 -8.97
N LEU A 117 -7.34 1.32 -9.44
CA LEU A 117 -5.93 1.01 -9.15
C LEU A 117 -4.95 1.86 -9.94
N ASP A 118 -5.34 2.35 -11.12
CA ASP A 118 -4.47 3.09 -12.03
C ASP A 118 -3.84 4.32 -11.35
N ALA A 119 -4.62 5.06 -10.56
CA ALA A 119 -4.13 6.25 -9.86
C ALA A 119 -3.05 5.91 -8.82
N VAL A 120 -3.19 4.80 -8.10
CA VAL A 120 -2.21 4.34 -7.11
C VAL A 120 -0.94 3.87 -7.80
N VAL A 121 -1.07 3.10 -8.89
CA VAL A 121 0.05 2.59 -9.70
C VAL A 121 0.86 3.76 -10.28
N GLU A 122 0.20 4.78 -10.85
CA GLU A 122 0.87 5.96 -11.39
C GLU A 122 1.61 6.76 -10.31
N ARG A 123 1.07 6.91 -9.11
CA ARG A 123 1.77 7.57 -7.99
C ARG A 123 3.04 6.83 -7.62
N VAL A 124 2.98 5.51 -7.45
CA VAL A 124 4.17 4.68 -7.15
C VAL A 124 5.20 4.80 -8.27
N LYS A 125 4.77 4.78 -9.54
CA LYS A 125 5.65 4.93 -10.69
C LYS A 125 6.36 6.29 -10.70
N VAL A 126 5.66 7.37 -10.37
CA VAL A 126 6.27 8.72 -10.26
C VAL A 126 7.34 8.74 -9.16
N VAL A 127 7.06 8.16 -8.01
CA VAL A 127 8.03 8.07 -6.90
C VAL A 127 9.27 7.28 -7.31
N LEU A 128 9.08 6.12 -7.95
CA LEU A 128 10.18 5.30 -8.48
C LEU A 128 10.99 6.06 -9.53
N ALA A 129 10.35 6.83 -10.42
CA ALA A 129 11.03 7.63 -11.42
C ALA A 129 11.93 8.72 -10.80
N ILE A 130 11.47 9.37 -9.72
CA ILE A 130 12.25 10.37 -8.98
C ILE A 130 13.51 9.73 -8.36
N ALA A 131 13.36 8.61 -7.66
CA ALA A 131 14.48 7.92 -7.04
C ALA A 131 15.45 7.35 -8.10
N LEU A 132 14.93 6.82 -9.21
CA LEU A 132 15.72 6.33 -10.33
C LEU A 132 16.56 7.43 -10.99
N ALA A 133 16.00 8.63 -11.19
CA ALA A 133 16.74 9.76 -11.74
C ALA A 133 17.94 10.15 -10.86
N ARG A 134 17.79 10.08 -9.53
CA ARG A 134 18.90 10.28 -8.59
C ARG A 134 19.94 9.17 -8.70
N ALA A 135 19.50 7.90 -8.78
CA ALA A 135 20.39 6.75 -8.93
C ALA A 135 21.18 6.80 -10.24
N HIS A 136 20.56 7.21 -11.36
CA HIS A 136 21.25 7.45 -12.63
C HIS A 136 22.31 8.53 -12.52
N LYS A 137 21.99 9.66 -11.84
CA LYS A 137 22.93 10.76 -11.62
C LYS A 137 24.12 10.33 -10.76
N ALA A 138 23.89 9.46 -9.78
CA ALA A 138 24.91 8.88 -8.92
C ALA A 138 25.67 7.71 -9.57
N ALA A 139 25.27 7.27 -10.78
CA ALA A 139 25.81 6.12 -11.50
C ALA A 139 25.76 4.80 -10.69
N THR A 140 24.76 4.65 -9.82
CA THR A 140 24.56 3.44 -9.00
C THR A 140 23.75 2.36 -9.69
N VAL A 141 23.08 2.70 -10.81
CA VAL A 141 22.29 1.77 -11.64
C VAL A 141 22.63 1.96 -13.12
N ARG A 142 22.35 0.94 -13.93
CA ARG A 142 22.56 1.04 -15.38
C ARG A 142 21.63 2.09 -16.01
N LYS A 143 22.15 2.83 -17.01
CA LYS A 143 21.39 3.91 -17.68
C LYS A 143 20.15 3.44 -18.44
N SER A 144 20.07 2.17 -18.82
CA SER A 144 18.92 1.60 -19.53
C SER A 144 17.75 1.23 -18.62
N LEU A 145 17.93 1.23 -17.29
CA LEU A 145 16.87 0.92 -16.34
C LEU A 145 15.79 2.03 -16.38
N THR A 146 14.53 1.62 -16.51
CA THR A 146 13.38 2.54 -16.58
C THR A 146 12.48 2.42 -15.35
N ALA A 147 11.62 3.41 -15.12
CA ALA A 147 10.61 3.32 -14.05
C ALA A 147 9.59 2.19 -14.31
N ASN A 148 9.33 1.85 -15.57
CA ASN A 148 8.48 0.70 -15.92
C ASN A 148 9.15 -0.62 -15.54
N ASP A 149 10.47 -0.76 -15.74
CA ASP A 149 11.22 -1.94 -15.30
C ASP A 149 11.14 -2.08 -13.79
N LEU A 150 11.31 -0.98 -13.04
CA LEU A 150 11.17 -0.98 -11.58
C LEU A 150 9.76 -1.37 -11.14
N MET A 151 8.71 -0.85 -11.78
CA MET A 151 7.33 -1.26 -11.49
C MET A 151 7.11 -2.74 -11.72
N LEU A 152 7.64 -3.29 -12.83
CA LEU A 152 7.56 -4.72 -13.12
C LEU A 152 8.25 -5.55 -12.03
N VAL A 153 9.47 -5.16 -11.67
CA VAL A 153 10.27 -5.85 -10.64
C VAL A 153 9.58 -5.79 -9.26
N VAL A 154 9.06 -4.62 -8.86
CA VAL A 154 8.28 -4.47 -7.63
C VAL A 154 7.05 -5.40 -7.64
N GLY A 155 6.32 -5.44 -8.76
CA GLY A 155 5.16 -6.33 -8.92
C GLY A 155 5.53 -7.81 -8.83
N MET A 156 6.68 -8.21 -9.41
CA MET A 156 7.19 -9.59 -9.32
C MET A 156 7.52 -9.95 -7.87
N VAL A 157 8.25 -9.10 -7.14
CA VAL A 157 8.60 -9.33 -5.73
C VAL A 157 7.35 -9.37 -4.87
N ALA A 158 6.40 -8.43 -5.07
CA ALA A 158 5.14 -8.40 -4.34
C ALA A 158 4.32 -9.70 -4.54
N SER A 159 4.22 -10.17 -5.78
CA SER A 159 3.52 -11.42 -6.12
C SER A 159 4.19 -12.65 -5.51
N LEU A 160 5.52 -12.67 -5.49
CA LEU A 160 6.30 -13.75 -4.88
C LEU A 160 6.08 -13.77 -3.36
N VAL A 161 6.19 -12.62 -2.71
CA VAL A 161 5.98 -12.45 -1.25
C VAL A 161 4.55 -12.85 -0.86
N ALA A 162 3.55 -12.48 -1.66
CA ALA A 162 2.15 -12.84 -1.40
C ALA A 162 1.92 -14.37 -1.39
N LYS A 163 2.66 -15.11 -2.20
CA LYS A 163 2.58 -16.59 -2.27
C LYS A 163 3.50 -17.31 -1.28
N THR A 164 4.29 -16.57 -0.51
CA THR A 164 5.27 -17.11 0.45
C THR A 164 4.66 -17.20 1.86
N PRO A 165 4.89 -18.29 2.61
CA PRO A 165 4.49 -18.39 4.01
C PRO A 165 5.03 -17.23 4.84
N ALA A 166 4.24 -16.73 5.80
CA ALA A 166 4.55 -15.50 6.56
C ALA A 166 5.96 -15.50 7.16
N ALA A 167 6.40 -16.62 7.74
CA ALA A 167 7.72 -16.74 8.37
C ALA A 167 8.91 -16.61 7.38
N GLN A 168 8.68 -16.77 6.08
CA GLN A 168 9.73 -16.76 5.05
C GLN A 168 9.69 -15.52 4.16
N ARG A 169 8.65 -14.68 4.26
CA ARG A 169 8.43 -13.54 3.35
C ARG A 169 9.61 -12.59 3.26
N ARG A 170 10.18 -12.24 4.42
CA ARG A 170 11.33 -11.33 4.49
C ARG A 170 12.54 -11.94 3.77
N GLN A 171 12.90 -13.17 4.11
CA GLN A 171 14.03 -13.86 3.49
C GLN A 171 13.83 -13.99 1.97
N THR A 172 12.65 -14.41 1.52
CA THR A 172 12.33 -14.54 0.10
C THR A 172 12.43 -13.21 -0.65
N ALA A 173 11.98 -12.12 -0.04
CA ALA A 173 12.11 -10.79 -0.63
C ALA A 173 13.58 -10.38 -0.76
N ASP A 174 14.39 -10.60 0.26
CA ASP A 174 15.83 -10.27 0.26
C ASP A 174 16.59 -11.06 -0.80
N GLU A 175 16.30 -12.36 -0.94
CA GLU A 175 16.89 -13.22 -1.98
C GLU A 175 16.47 -12.77 -3.38
N ALA A 176 15.19 -12.43 -3.58
CA ALA A 176 14.69 -11.90 -4.86
C ALA A 176 15.39 -10.59 -5.23
N TRP A 177 15.49 -9.64 -4.29
CA TRP A 177 16.21 -8.39 -4.52
C TRP A 177 17.70 -8.59 -4.78
N ALA A 178 18.37 -9.49 -4.07
CA ALA A 178 19.76 -9.81 -4.30
C ALA A 178 20.02 -10.36 -5.72
N LEU A 179 19.07 -11.14 -6.25
CA LEU A 179 19.11 -11.64 -7.62
C LEU A 179 18.89 -10.51 -8.64
N LEU A 180 17.85 -9.69 -8.44
CA LEU A 180 17.44 -8.64 -9.37
C LEU A 180 18.45 -7.48 -9.44
N ARG A 181 19.09 -7.13 -8.32
CA ARG A 181 20.15 -6.10 -8.29
C ARG A 181 21.35 -6.42 -9.16
N ARG A 182 21.64 -7.72 -9.41
CA ARG A 182 22.70 -8.11 -10.34
C ARG A 182 22.39 -7.74 -11.80
N ALA A 183 21.11 -7.53 -12.09
CA ALA A 183 20.61 -7.16 -13.41
C ALA A 183 20.27 -5.66 -13.52
N MET A 184 20.29 -4.90 -12.45
CA MET A 184 20.00 -3.47 -12.40
C MET A 184 21.27 -2.62 -12.44
#